data_2ee6a84a5e0da64d3731d9dfad33378f
#
_entry.id   2ee6a84a5e0da64d3731d9dfad33378f
#
_cell.length_a   1.000
_cell.length_b   1.000
_cell.length_c   1.000
_cell.angle_alpha   90.00
_cell.angle_beta   90.00
_cell.angle_gamma   90.00
#
_symmetry.space_group_name_H-M   'P 1'
#
loop_
_entity.id
_entity.type
_entity.pdbx_description
1 polymer ?
#
loop_
_entity_poly.entity_id
_entity_poly.type
_entity_poly.pdbx_seq_one_letter_code
_entity_poly.pdbx_strand_id
1 'polypeptide(L)'
;GCNLFCKHCQNWEISQASPEDFPVEDVPPEDVVRKALQLGCHGIAYTYTEPTVFYEYVYDVSAIAKKEGLYNVLVTNGYISEDALREISRFIDGLNIDVKSIESNFYSEICGAKSNDAVLTSVEVSFELGMHVEVTNLIIQGKNDSVSSIRRLCRWLLGISEEIP
;
A
#
# COMPACT_ATOMS: atom_id res chain seq x y z
N GLY A 1 6.79 8.09 -7.64
CA GLY A 1 5.88 9.05 -7.02
C GLY A 1 5.13 8.47 -5.83
N CYS A 2 4.60 9.34 -4.97
CA CYS A 2 3.77 8.98 -3.83
C CYS A 2 2.69 10.06 -3.63
N ASN A 3 1.51 9.67 -3.18
CA ASN A 3 0.42 10.59 -2.85
C ASN A 3 0.49 11.15 -1.42
N LEU A 4 1.51 10.78 -0.63
CA LEU A 4 1.85 11.35 0.66
C LEU A 4 3.20 12.09 0.61
N PHE A 5 3.38 13.06 1.54
CA PHE A 5 4.59 13.89 1.66
C PHE A 5 5.25 13.70 3.03
N CYS A 6 5.50 12.44 3.39
CA CYS A 6 6.01 12.08 4.71
C CYS A 6 7.38 12.70 5.00
N LYS A 7 7.51 13.47 6.09
CA LYS A 7 8.77 14.10 6.51
C LYS A 7 9.89 13.11 6.86
N HIS A 8 9.54 11.84 7.05
CA HIS A 8 10.45 10.73 7.37
C HIS A 8 10.63 9.74 6.22
N CYS A 9 10.26 10.12 5.00
CA CYS A 9 10.30 9.21 3.86
C CYS A 9 11.74 8.78 3.54
N GLN A 10 12.02 7.48 3.61
CA GLN A 10 13.32 6.92 3.22
C GLN A 10 13.57 7.01 1.71
N ASN A 11 12.47 6.99 0.94
CA ASN A 11 12.49 7.04 -0.53
C ASN A 11 12.13 8.45 -1.05
N TRP A 12 12.48 9.50 -0.30
CA TRP A 12 12.05 10.87 -0.62
C TRP A 12 12.50 11.32 -2.03
N GLU A 13 13.66 10.86 -2.49
CA GLU A 13 14.20 11.20 -3.82
C GLU A 13 13.29 10.76 -4.96
N ILE A 14 12.67 9.59 -4.84
CA ILE A 14 11.78 9.03 -5.88
C ILE A 14 10.30 9.22 -5.55
N SER A 15 9.93 9.39 -4.28
CA SER A 15 8.52 9.55 -3.87
C SER A 15 7.96 10.92 -4.25
N GLN A 16 8.81 11.94 -4.34
CA GLN A 16 8.41 13.30 -4.67
C GLN A 16 8.80 13.71 -6.10
N ALA A 17 9.34 12.78 -6.87
CA ALA A 17 9.73 12.99 -8.25
C ALA A 17 8.63 12.58 -9.24
N SER A 18 8.70 13.12 -10.43
CA SER A 18 7.88 12.70 -11.56
C SER A 18 8.69 11.78 -12.50
N PRO A 19 8.02 11.02 -13.38
CA PRO A 19 8.71 10.17 -14.35
C PRO A 19 9.71 10.93 -15.23
N GLU A 20 9.47 12.22 -15.48
CA GLU A 20 10.35 13.07 -16.30
C GLU A 20 11.68 13.41 -15.63
N ASP A 21 11.78 13.23 -14.29
CA ASP A 21 13.00 13.53 -13.53
C ASP A 21 14.06 12.41 -13.65
N PHE A 22 13.68 11.25 -14.18
CA PHE A 22 14.55 10.07 -14.28
C PHE A 22 14.50 9.42 -15.65
N PRO A 23 15.56 8.71 -16.08
CA PRO A 23 15.46 7.78 -17.20
C PRO A 23 14.48 6.67 -16.84
N VAL A 24 13.38 6.58 -17.56
CA VAL A 24 12.36 5.54 -17.40
C VAL A 24 12.27 4.69 -18.66
N GLU A 25 11.90 3.42 -18.50
CA GLU A 25 11.58 2.51 -19.59
C GLU A 25 10.05 2.36 -19.66
N ASP A 26 9.52 2.39 -20.86
CA ASP A 26 8.11 2.03 -21.09
C ASP A 26 8.02 0.51 -21.22
N VAL A 27 7.50 -0.12 -20.16
CA VAL A 27 7.39 -1.58 -20.06
C VAL A 27 5.92 -1.97 -20.13
N PRO A 28 5.45 -2.61 -21.20
CA PRO A 28 4.08 -3.10 -21.28
C PRO A 28 3.72 -4.06 -20.14
N PRO A 29 2.48 -4.04 -19.63
CA PRO A 29 2.02 -4.93 -18.56
C PRO A 29 2.30 -6.42 -18.81
N GLU A 30 2.14 -6.87 -20.04
CA GLU A 30 2.39 -8.25 -20.46
C GLU A 30 3.86 -8.66 -20.30
N ASP A 31 4.78 -7.71 -20.48
CA ASP A 31 6.21 -7.95 -20.38
C ASP A 31 6.64 -8.15 -18.91
N VAL A 32 6.01 -7.44 -17.98
CA VAL A 32 6.21 -7.65 -16.53
C VAL A 32 5.80 -9.06 -16.15
N VAL A 33 4.60 -9.47 -16.54
CA VAL A 33 4.06 -10.81 -16.22
C VAL A 33 4.91 -11.90 -16.88
N ARG A 34 5.25 -11.73 -18.15
CA ARG A 34 6.13 -12.67 -18.86
C ARG A 34 7.49 -12.80 -18.16
N LYS A 35 8.06 -11.70 -17.69
CA LYS A 35 9.33 -11.71 -16.95
C LYS A 35 9.22 -12.43 -15.62
N ALA A 36 8.15 -12.21 -14.88
CA ALA A 36 7.88 -12.89 -13.61
C ALA A 36 7.80 -14.42 -13.82
N LEU A 37 7.06 -14.87 -14.84
CA LEU A 37 6.95 -16.30 -15.19
C LEU A 37 8.31 -16.91 -15.60
N GLN A 38 9.08 -16.20 -16.42
CA GLN A 38 10.41 -16.65 -16.85
C GLN A 38 11.39 -16.81 -15.67
N LEU A 39 11.25 -15.99 -14.64
CA LEU A 39 12.07 -16.06 -13.42
C LEU A 39 11.53 -17.08 -12.41
N GLY A 40 10.42 -17.74 -12.68
CA GLY A 40 9.79 -18.68 -11.75
C GLY A 40 9.20 -18.00 -10.50
N CYS A 41 8.81 -16.74 -10.60
CA CYS A 41 8.18 -16.05 -9.49
C CYS A 41 6.79 -16.63 -9.18
N HIS A 42 6.40 -16.63 -7.91
CA HIS A 42 5.06 -17.04 -7.49
C HIS A 42 4.04 -15.89 -7.53
N GLY A 43 4.51 -14.66 -7.61
CA GLY A 43 3.66 -13.47 -7.63
C GLY A 43 4.43 -12.20 -7.94
N ILE A 44 3.68 -11.09 -7.98
CA ILE A 44 4.18 -9.75 -8.21
C ILE A 44 3.80 -8.88 -7.01
N ALA A 45 4.77 -8.20 -6.42
CA ALA A 45 4.54 -7.20 -5.38
C ALA A 45 4.69 -5.79 -5.99
N TYR A 46 3.62 -5.01 -5.92
CA TYR A 46 3.59 -3.61 -6.36
C TYR A 46 4.01 -2.73 -5.20
N THR A 47 5.15 -2.07 -5.37
CA THR A 47 5.81 -1.28 -4.33
C THR A 47 6.61 -0.14 -4.96
N TYR A 48 7.39 0.62 -4.22
CA TYR A 48 8.26 1.71 -4.68
C TYR A 48 7.68 2.63 -5.76
N THR A 49 7.04 3.76 -5.40
CA THR A 49 6.95 4.18 -4.00
C THR A 49 5.57 3.99 -3.44
N GLU A 50 4.54 4.24 -4.22
CA GLU A 50 3.14 4.02 -3.87
C GLU A 50 2.35 3.50 -5.09
N PRO A 51 1.85 2.28 -5.06
CA PRO A 51 1.13 1.68 -6.20
C PRO A 51 -0.14 2.46 -6.60
N THR A 52 -0.76 3.18 -5.68
CA THR A 52 -1.94 4.01 -5.97
C THR A 52 -1.65 5.15 -6.97
N VAL A 53 -0.38 5.60 -7.07
CA VAL A 53 0.00 6.70 -7.98
C VAL A 53 0.04 6.25 -9.44
N PHE A 54 0.27 4.95 -9.69
CA PHE A 54 0.23 4.35 -11.03
C PHE A 54 -0.81 3.22 -11.10
N TYR A 55 -1.97 3.52 -10.53
CA TYR A 55 -3.08 2.59 -10.31
C TYR A 55 -3.50 1.83 -11.57
N GLU A 56 -3.69 2.52 -12.69
CA GLU A 56 -4.13 1.91 -13.95
C GLU A 56 -3.12 0.85 -14.44
N TYR A 57 -1.84 1.14 -14.31
CA TYR A 57 -0.79 0.20 -14.66
C TYR A 57 -0.79 -1.04 -13.72
N VAL A 58 -0.93 -0.81 -12.42
CA VAL A 58 -1.07 -1.91 -11.43
C VAL A 58 -2.29 -2.76 -11.75
N TYR A 59 -3.40 -2.12 -12.08
CA TYR A 59 -4.64 -2.80 -12.46
C TYR A 59 -4.43 -3.70 -13.67
N ASP A 60 -3.82 -3.20 -14.75
CA ASP A 60 -3.58 -3.95 -15.98
C ASP A 60 -2.62 -5.12 -15.75
N VAL A 61 -1.49 -4.88 -15.06
CA VAL A 61 -0.53 -5.94 -14.72
C VAL A 61 -1.19 -7.00 -13.85
N SER A 62 -1.92 -6.61 -12.79
CA SER A 62 -2.53 -7.56 -11.86
C SER A 62 -3.63 -8.40 -12.51
N ALA A 63 -4.39 -7.80 -13.44
CA ALA A 63 -5.41 -8.53 -14.20
C ALA A 63 -4.80 -9.63 -15.10
N ILE A 64 -3.65 -9.37 -15.72
CA ILE A 64 -2.93 -10.35 -16.53
C ILE A 64 -2.27 -11.39 -15.61
N ALA A 65 -1.56 -10.97 -14.57
CA ALA A 65 -0.89 -11.84 -13.62
C ALA A 65 -1.85 -12.86 -12.97
N LYS A 66 -3.06 -12.40 -12.61
CA LYS A 66 -4.11 -13.26 -12.04
C LYS A 66 -4.54 -14.37 -13.00
N LYS A 67 -4.66 -14.06 -14.31
CA LYS A 67 -5.00 -15.06 -15.36
C LYS A 67 -3.91 -16.11 -15.54
N GLU A 68 -2.66 -15.71 -15.32
CA GLU A 68 -1.49 -16.60 -15.42
C GLU A 68 -1.21 -17.35 -14.10
N GLY A 69 -2.05 -17.19 -13.08
CA GLY A 69 -1.95 -17.91 -11.80
C GLY A 69 -0.89 -17.34 -10.85
N LEU A 70 -0.43 -16.11 -11.07
CA LEU A 70 0.46 -15.40 -10.15
C LEU A 70 -0.32 -14.69 -9.05
N TYR A 71 0.24 -14.66 -7.84
CA TYR A 71 -0.27 -13.82 -6.77
C TYR A 71 0.05 -12.36 -7.01
N ASN A 72 -0.85 -11.46 -6.55
CA ASN A 72 -0.66 -10.02 -6.60
C ASN A 72 -0.74 -9.42 -5.19
N VAL A 73 0.28 -8.68 -4.79
CA VAL A 73 0.37 -8.08 -3.46
C VAL A 73 0.64 -6.58 -3.58
N LEU A 74 -0.11 -5.76 -2.87
CA LEU A 74 0.16 -4.33 -2.73
C LEU A 74 0.99 -4.07 -1.47
N VAL A 75 2.08 -3.34 -1.62
CA VAL A 75 2.83 -2.75 -0.49
C VAL A 75 2.56 -1.25 -0.56
N THR A 76 1.65 -0.76 0.28
CA THR A 76 1.00 0.53 0.11
C THR A 76 0.90 1.32 1.40
N ASN A 77 0.82 2.64 1.29
CA ASN A 77 0.46 3.51 2.41
C ASN A 77 -1.04 3.50 2.74
N GLY A 78 -1.85 2.79 1.94
CA GLY A 78 -3.29 2.65 2.14
C GLY A 78 -4.12 3.91 1.86
N TYR A 79 -3.51 5.00 1.39
CA TYR A 79 -4.22 6.25 1.10
C TYR A 79 -4.85 6.20 -0.30
N ILE A 80 -5.87 5.37 -0.43
CA ILE A 80 -6.65 5.10 -1.65
C ILE A 80 -8.14 5.31 -1.37
N SER A 81 -8.92 5.63 -2.38
CA SER A 81 -10.38 5.66 -2.23
C SER A 81 -10.96 4.25 -2.11
N GLU A 82 -12.04 4.11 -1.34
CA GLU A 82 -12.71 2.82 -1.16
C GLU A 82 -13.17 2.23 -2.50
N ASP A 83 -13.72 3.05 -3.40
CA ASP A 83 -14.19 2.59 -4.72
C ASP A 83 -13.05 1.98 -5.56
N ALA A 84 -11.88 2.65 -5.61
CA ALA A 84 -10.72 2.14 -6.34
C ALA A 84 -10.18 0.85 -5.70
N LEU A 85 -10.15 0.77 -4.37
CA LEU A 85 -9.73 -0.43 -3.66
C LEU A 85 -10.67 -1.61 -3.94
N ARG A 86 -12.00 -1.40 -3.88
CA ARG A 86 -13.00 -2.42 -4.21
C ARG A 86 -12.91 -2.86 -5.67
N GLU A 87 -12.59 -1.95 -6.58
CA GLU A 87 -12.45 -2.28 -7.99
C GLU A 87 -11.25 -3.19 -8.26
N ILE A 88 -10.06 -2.88 -7.70
CA ILE A 88 -8.85 -3.65 -7.93
C ILE A 88 -8.80 -4.96 -7.12
N SER A 89 -9.58 -5.07 -6.04
CA SER A 89 -9.57 -6.22 -5.12
C SER A 89 -9.77 -7.57 -5.80
N ARG A 90 -10.49 -7.60 -6.92
CA ARG A 90 -10.71 -8.83 -7.71
C ARG A 90 -9.42 -9.47 -8.25
N PHE A 91 -8.34 -8.71 -8.31
CA PHE A 91 -7.04 -9.18 -8.81
C PHE A 91 -6.00 -9.29 -7.70
N ILE A 92 -6.20 -8.64 -6.56
CA ILE A 92 -5.23 -8.58 -5.45
C ILE A 92 -5.50 -9.70 -4.45
N ASP A 93 -4.44 -10.39 -4.06
CA ASP A 93 -4.49 -11.49 -3.10
C ASP A 93 -4.15 -11.03 -1.69
N GLY A 94 -3.34 -10.00 -1.55
CA GLY A 94 -2.98 -9.46 -0.24
C GLY A 94 -2.41 -8.05 -0.29
N LEU A 95 -2.37 -7.42 0.89
CA LEU A 95 -1.80 -6.10 1.08
C LEU A 95 -0.92 -6.08 2.34
N ASN A 96 0.21 -5.40 2.25
CA ASN A 96 0.92 -4.88 3.41
C ASN A 96 0.64 -3.38 3.47
N ILE A 97 -0.13 -2.95 4.47
CA ILE A 97 -0.60 -1.57 4.62
C ILE A 97 0.19 -0.85 5.71
N ASP A 98 0.82 0.25 5.34
CA ASP A 98 1.64 1.09 6.20
C ASP A 98 0.76 2.05 7.03
N VAL A 99 0.16 1.57 8.11
CA VAL A 99 -0.62 2.40 9.04
C VAL A 99 0.34 3.19 9.93
N LYS A 100 0.68 4.39 9.51
CA LYS A 100 1.74 5.21 10.13
C LYS A 100 1.39 5.73 11.52
N SER A 101 0.11 5.89 11.82
CA SER A 101 -0.40 6.19 13.15
C SER A 101 -1.92 6.00 13.22
N ILE A 102 -2.41 5.65 14.40
CA ILE A 102 -3.86 5.69 14.72
C ILE A 102 -4.34 7.14 14.95
N GLU A 103 -3.41 8.08 15.10
CA GLU A 103 -3.70 9.48 15.35
C GLU A 103 -3.83 10.24 14.03
N SER A 104 -4.99 10.85 13.78
CA SER A 104 -5.23 11.61 12.55
C SER A 104 -4.30 12.82 12.40
N ASN A 105 -3.95 13.49 13.52
CA ASN A 105 -3.04 14.64 13.50
C ASN A 105 -1.62 14.26 13.03
N PHE A 106 -1.17 13.01 13.24
CA PHE A 106 0.10 12.53 12.70
C PHE A 106 0.11 12.62 11.17
N TYR A 107 -0.99 12.26 10.53
CA TYR A 107 -1.09 12.32 9.08
C TYR A 107 -1.06 13.75 8.55
N SER A 108 -1.73 14.70 9.21
CA SER A 108 -1.71 16.10 8.80
C SER A 108 -0.38 16.78 9.06
N GLU A 109 0.31 16.47 10.15
CA GLU A 109 1.55 17.13 10.55
C GLU A 109 2.81 16.49 9.91
N ILE A 110 2.80 15.17 9.71
CA ILE A 110 3.98 14.40 9.33
C ILE A 110 3.89 13.83 7.92
N CYS A 111 2.70 13.37 7.49
CA CYS A 111 2.53 12.68 6.22
C CYS A 111 2.00 13.58 5.09
N GLY A 112 1.56 14.80 5.40
CA GLY A 112 1.00 15.73 4.42
C GLY A 112 -0.39 15.31 3.92
N ALA A 113 -1.09 14.45 4.65
CA ALA A 113 -2.46 14.03 4.36
C ALA A 113 -3.46 14.73 5.28
N LYS A 114 -4.71 14.82 4.87
CA LYS A 114 -5.77 15.49 5.64
C LYS A 114 -6.13 14.74 6.93
N SER A 115 -6.19 13.41 6.85
CA SER A 115 -6.50 12.51 7.97
C SER A 115 -6.00 11.10 7.66
N ASN A 116 -6.18 10.16 8.59
CA ASN A 116 -5.91 8.74 8.42
C ASN A 116 -7.13 7.92 7.97
N ASP A 117 -8.28 8.53 7.78
CA ASP A 117 -9.55 7.83 7.54
C ASP A 117 -9.46 6.86 6.34
N ALA A 118 -8.91 7.32 5.20
CA ALA A 118 -8.75 6.47 4.02
C ALA A 118 -7.87 5.24 4.28
N VAL A 119 -6.80 5.39 5.09
CA VAL A 119 -5.90 4.31 5.44
C VAL A 119 -6.58 3.28 6.34
N LEU A 120 -7.31 3.75 7.35
CA LEU A 120 -8.06 2.85 8.24
C LEU A 120 -9.16 2.11 7.47
N THR A 121 -9.92 2.83 6.64
CA THR A 121 -10.90 2.22 5.73
C THR A 121 -10.27 1.17 4.83
N SER A 122 -9.06 1.43 4.30
CA SER A 122 -8.37 0.45 3.44
C SER A 122 -8.08 -0.87 4.15
N VAL A 123 -7.69 -0.84 5.42
CA VAL A 123 -7.48 -2.05 6.22
C VAL A 123 -8.80 -2.81 6.40
N GLU A 124 -9.84 -2.11 6.85
CA GLU A 124 -11.17 -2.70 7.11
C GLU A 124 -11.77 -3.32 5.85
N VAL A 125 -11.79 -2.56 4.75
CA VAL A 125 -12.35 -3.01 3.46
C VAL A 125 -11.54 -4.15 2.86
N SER A 126 -10.21 -4.10 2.94
CA SER A 126 -9.37 -5.19 2.43
C SER A 126 -9.64 -6.51 3.16
N PHE A 127 -9.80 -6.45 4.48
CA PHE A 127 -10.16 -7.61 5.29
C PHE A 127 -11.58 -8.11 4.98
N GLU A 128 -12.56 -7.19 4.90
CA GLU A 128 -13.96 -7.50 4.50
C GLU A 128 -14.04 -8.26 3.17
N LEU A 129 -13.21 -7.85 2.20
CA LEU A 129 -13.15 -8.46 0.86
C LEU A 129 -12.38 -9.79 0.81
N GLY A 130 -11.86 -10.26 1.95
CA GLY A 130 -11.18 -11.54 2.07
C GLY A 130 -9.75 -11.56 1.53
N MET A 131 -9.13 -10.40 1.32
CA MET A 131 -7.72 -10.33 0.99
C MET A 131 -6.86 -10.61 2.22
N HIS A 132 -5.65 -11.16 2.03
CA HIS A 132 -4.68 -11.25 3.11
C HIS A 132 -4.19 -9.84 3.48
N VAL A 133 -4.32 -9.45 4.74
CA VAL A 133 -3.93 -8.11 5.21
C VAL A 133 -2.84 -8.22 6.26
N GLU A 134 -1.76 -7.49 6.04
CA GLU A 134 -0.70 -7.24 7.03
C GLU A 134 -0.63 -5.74 7.31
N VAL A 135 -0.36 -5.36 8.55
CA VAL A 135 -0.21 -3.96 8.94
C VAL A 135 1.20 -3.66 9.43
N THR A 136 1.86 -2.72 8.76
CA THR A 136 3.16 -2.20 9.20
C THR A 136 2.99 -0.85 9.88
N ASN A 137 3.66 -0.65 11.02
CA ASN A 137 3.73 0.65 11.70
C ASN A 137 5.19 1.02 11.98
N LEU A 138 5.75 1.90 11.18
CA LEU A 138 7.10 2.44 11.41
C LEU A 138 7.09 3.37 12.63
N ILE A 139 7.81 3.00 13.67
CA ILE A 139 7.93 3.78 14.90
C ILE A 139 8.90 4.95 14.70
N ILE A 140 8.43 6.17 14.98
CA ILE A 140 9.21 7.40 14.93
C ILE A 140 9.27 8.01 16.32
N GLN A 141 10.47 8.07 16.88
CA GLN A 141 10.72 8.55 18.23
C GLN A 141 10.14 9.96 18.45
N GLY A 142 9.37 10.11 19.53
CA GLY A 142 8.72 11.38 19.90
C GLY A 142 7.54 11.77 19.01
N LYS A 143 7.06 10.88 18.14
CA LYS A 143 5.93 11.14 17.23
C LYS A 143 4.77 10.15 17.39
N ASN A 144 5.00 8.88 17.12
CA ASN A 144 3.99 7.81 17.20
C ASN A 144 4.39 6.66 18.13
N ASP A 145 5.46 6.84 18.93
CA ASP A 145 6.07 5.85 19.80
C ASP A 145 5.43 5.74 21.20
N SER A 146 4.37 6.50 21.47
CA SER A 146 3.72 6.40 22.79
C SER A 146 3.03 5.05 22.96
N VAL A 147 3.22 4.45 24.13
CA VAL A 147 2.57 3.15 24.50
C VAL A 147 1.05 3.24 24.35
N SER A 148 0.45 4.39 24.63
CA SER A 148 -1.00 4.60 24.48
C SER A 148 -1.44 4.54 23.01
N SER A 149 -0.70 5.19 22.08
CA SER A 149 -0.98 5.16 20.66
C SER A 149 -0.85 3.76 20.08
N ILE A 150 0.25 3.06 20.39
CA ILE A 150 0.49 1.67 19.96
C ILE A 150 -0.63 0.76 20.46
N ARG A 151 -1.00 0.86 21.73
CA ARG A 151 -2.12 0.07 22.28
C ARG A 151 -3.46 0.37 21.63
N ARG A 152 -3.72 1.61 21.21
CA ARG A 152 -4.94 1.96 20.48
C ARG A 152 -4.93 1.35 19.09
N LEU A 153 -3.81 1.41 18.37
CA LEU A 153 -3.64 0.76 17.08
C LEU A 153 -3.90 -0.76 17.20
N CYS A 154 -3.24 -1.43 18.14
CA CYS A 154 -3.45 -2.87 18.36
C CYS A 154 -4.90 -3.21 18.71
N ARG A 155 -5.56 -2.42 19.58
CA ARG A 155 -6.97 -2.66 19.93
C ARG A 155 -7.91 -2.46 18.73
N TRP A 156 -7.63 -1.49 17.89
CA TRP A 156 -8.40 -1.26 16.68
C TRP A 156 -8.24 -2.44 15.72
N LEU A 157 -7.01 -2.93 15.48
CA LEU A 157 -6.75 -4.10 14.66
C LEU A 157 -7.44 -5.36 15.22
N LEU A 158 -7.33 -5.61 16.54
CA LEU A 158 -8.03 -6.71 17.19
C LEU A 158 -9.55 -6.61 17.08
N GLY A 159 -10.09 -5.40 16.93
CA GLY A 159 -11.52 -5.18 16.66
C GLY A 159 -11.95 -5.61 15.24
N ILE A 160 -11.00 -5.71 14.31
CA ILE A 160 -11.22 -6.21 12.95
C ILE A 160 -10.98 -7.73 12.94
N SER A 161 -9.78 -8.17 13.33
CA SER A 161 -9.40 -9.59 13.42
C SER A 161 -8.17 -9.80 14.28
N GLU A 162 -8.11 -10.95 14.96
CA GLU A 162 -6.90 -11.44 15.65
C GLU A 162 -5.86 -12.00 14.67
N GLU A 163 -6.23 -12.20 13.39
CA GLU A 163 -5.37 -12.80 12.36
C GLU A 163 -4.54 -11.77 11.57
N ILE A 164 -4.76 -10.47 11.79
CA ILE A 164 -3.96 -9.41 11.13
C ILE A 164 -2.64 -9.26 11.87
N PRO A 165 -1.51 -9.63 11.27
CA PRO A 165 -0.18 -9.50 11.89
C PRO A 165 0.34 -8.07 11.81
#